data_6afe38305cde971b52e576f5df25ac99
#
_entry.id   6afe38305cde971b52e576f5df25ac99
#
_cell.length_a   1.000
_cell.length_b   1.000
_cell.length_c   1.000
_cell.angle_alpha   90.00
_cell.angle_beta   90.00
_cell.angle_gamma   90.00
#
_symmetry.space_group_name_H-M   'P 1'
#
loop_
_entity.id
_entity.type
_entity.pdbx_description
1 polymer ?
#
loop_
_entity_poly.entity_id
_entity_poly.type
_entity_poly.pdbx_seq_one_letter_code
_entity_poly.pdbx_strand_id
1 'polypeptide(L)'
;SSLFYKESPWTNQLRITNAGLSGAIAGVDRLICHPLTSKLGQAPEFVRRLTRNTHIILQEESHIGKIQDPSGGSFYLEKLTEDIAREVWKRIKEIEENKGITNLIQNKNFLNHLEKNRNNEIDKISRGETKRIGVNTYQDPDPREIKVKPYE
;
A
#
# COMPACT_ATOMS: atom_id res chain seq x y z
N SER A 1 -6.48 0.35 3.90
CA SER A 1 -5.20 0.53 3.21
C SER A 1 -4.98 2.01 2.89
N SER A 2 -3.79 2.52 3.10
CA SER A 2 -3.38 3.89 2.75
C SER A 2 -3.25 4.11 1.23
N LEU A 3 -3.30 3.02 0.45
CA LEU A 3 -3.17 3.05 -1.01
C LEU A 3 -4.49 3.41 -1.73
N PHE A 4 -5.64 3.33 -1.06
CA PHE A 4 -6.95 3.50 -1.70
C PHE A 4 -7.56 4.85 -1.41
N TYR A 5 -8.15 5.44 -2.44
CA TYR A 5 -8.83 6.73 -2.41
C TYR A 5 -10.24 6.58 -2.95
N LYS A 6 -11.19 7.28 -2.32
CA LYS A 6 -12.61 7.29 -2.72
C LYS A 6 -12.82 8.07 -4.02
N GLU A 7 -12.03 9.10 -4.20
CA GLU A 7 -12.12 10.07 -5.28
C GLU A 7 -11.82 9.47 -6.64
N SER A 8 -10.98 8.43 -6.68
CA SER A 8 -10.60 7.77 -7.94
C SER A 8 -10.50 6.25 -7.77
N PRO A 9 -11.64 5.57 -7.67
CA PRO A 9 -11.66 4.12 -7.45
C PRO A 9 -11.02 3.33 -8.59
N TRP A 10 -11.20 3.76 -9.84
CA TRP A 10 -10.60 3.09 -11.00
C TRP A 10 -9.07 3.13 -10.97
N THR A 11 -8.49 4.25 -10.55
CA THR A 11 -7.03 4.36 -10.36
C THR A 11 -6.52 3.44 -9.25
N ASN A 12 -7.36 3.05 -8.28
CA ASN A 12 -6.99 2.06 -7.28
C ASN A 12 -6.65 0.70 -7.88
N GLN A 13 -7.26 0.34 -9.04
CA GLN A 13 -6.89 -0.89 -9.73
C GLN A 13 -5.42 -0.89 -10.18
N LEU A 14 -4.94 0.22 -10.69
CA LEU A 14 -3.52 0.37 -11.09
C LEU A 14 -2.60 0.26 -9.88
N ARG A 15 -2.99 0.90 -8.76
CA ARG A 15 -2.23 0.81 -7.50
C ARG A 15 -2.15 -0.61 -6.97
N ILE A 16 -3.26 -1.36 -7.03
CA ILE A 16 -3.33 -2.77 -6.60
C ILE A 16 -2.43 -3.62 -7.47
N THR A 17 -2.45 -3.43 -8.79
CA THR A 17 -1.61 -4.20 -9.71
C THR A 17 -0.14 -3.97 -9.41
N ASN A 18 0.29 -2.71 -9.24
CA ASN A 18 1.68 -2.41 -8.87
C ASN A 18 2.07 -2.97 -7.49
N ALA A 19 1.20 -2.83 -6.49
CA ALA A 19 1.45 -3.38 -5.16
C ALA A 19 1.51 -4.92 -5.17
N GLY A 20 0.63 -5.55 -5.97
CA GLY A 20 0.62 -6.99 -6.19
C GLY A 20 1.89 -7.49 -6.87
N LEU A 21 2.33 -6.80 -7.93
CA LEU A 21 3.59 -7.09 -8.60
C LEU A 21 4.79 -6.97 -7.65
N SER A 22 4.83 -5.87 -6.87
CA SER A 22 5.91 -5.66 -5.90
C SER A 22 5.96 -6.77 -4.84
N GLY A 23 4.79 -7.18 -4.31
CA GLY A 23 4.72 -8.29 -3.36
C GLY A 23 5.14 -9.63 -3.97
N ALA A 24 4.76 -9.90 -5.22
CA ALA A 24 5.14 -11.11 -5.93
C ALA A 24 6.65 -11.17 -6.19
N ILE A 25 7.27 -10.06 -6.60
CA ILE A 25 8.73 -9.94 -6.79
C ILE A 25 9.47 -10.13 -5.46
N ALA A 26 8.92 -9.63 -4.36
CA ALA A 26 9.50 -9.78 -3.02
C ALA A 26 9.34 -11.20 -2.43
N GLY A 27 8.66 -12.12 -3.13
CA GLY A 27 8.52 -13.51 -2.70
C GLY A 27 7.66 -13.70 -1.45
N VAL A 28 6.59 -12.89 -1.27
CA VAL A 28 5.71 -13.02 -0.11
C VAL A 28 4.97 -14.35 -0.10
N ASP A 29 4.81 -14.96 1.08
CA ASP A 29 4.09 -16.24 1.23
C ASP A 29 2.61 -16.15 0.86
N ARG A 30 2.00 -14.99 1.06
CA ARG A 30 0.60 -14.73 0.76
C ARG A 30 0.40 -13.34 0.21
N LEU A 31 -0.30 -13.23 -0.91
CA LEU A 31 -0.66 -11.98 -1.54
C LEU A 31 -2.18 -11.81 -1.51
N ILE A 32 -2.66 -10.76 -0.86
CA ILE A 32 -4.08 -10.41 -0.82
C ILE A 32 -4.27 -9.04 -1.45
N CYS A 33 -4.93 -9.00 -2.61
CA CYS A 33 -5.33 -7.75 -3.24
C CYS A 33 -6.75 -7.38 -2.80
N HIS A 34 -6.90 -6.18 -2.25
CA HIS A 34 -8.22 -5.64 -1.90
C HIS A 34 -8.94 -5.11 -3.15
N PRO A 35 -10.27 -5.21 -3.21
CA PRO A 35 -11.05 -4.64 -4.31
C PRO A 35 -10.85 -3.12 -4.44
N LEU A 36 -10.87 -2.59 -5.65
CA LEU A 36 -10.73 -1.15 -5.91
C LEU A 36 -11.79 -0.30 -5.21
N THR A 37 -12.94 -0.90 -4.84
CA THR A 37 -14.04 -0.27 -4.11
C THR A 37 -13.94 -0.38 -2.59
N SER A 38 -12.86 -0.90 -2.03
CA SER A 38 -12.74 -1.18 -0.58
C SER A 38 -12.89 0.05 0.34
N LYS A 39 -12.84 1.26 -0.20
CA LYS A 39 -13.15 2.51 0.53
C LYS A 39 -14.58 3.02 0.28
N LEU A 40 -15.31 2.43 -0.65
CA LEU A 40 -16.66 2.83 -1.02
C LEU A 40 -17.72 1.92 -0.39
N GLY A 41 -17.46 0.60 -0.36
CA GLY A 41 -18.39 -0.40 0.12
C GLY A 41 -18.08 -1.79 -0.39
N GLN A 42 -19.06 -2.69 -0.26
CA GLN A 42 -18.95 -4.08 -0.69
C GLN A 42 -18.69 -4.17 -2.20
N ALA A 43 -17.69 -4.94 -2.58
CA ALA A 43 -17.29 -5.07 -3.98
C ALA A 43 -18.37 -5.82 -4.79
N PRO A 44 -18.90 -5.23 -5.88
CA PRO A 44 -19.76 -5.95 -6.81
C PRO A 44 -18.99 -7.08 -7.51
N GLU A 45 -19.73 -8.00 -8.14
CA GLU A 45 -19.14 -9.21 -8.71
C GLU A 45 -18.03 -8.93 -9.73
N PHE A 46 -18.24 -7.97 -10.63
CA PHE A 46 -17.25 -7.62 -11.64
C PHE A 46 -15.93 -7.10 -11.00
N VAL A 47 -16.01 -6.36 -9.90
CA VAL A 47 -14.82 -5.87 -9.17
C VAL A 47 -14.08 -7.02 -8.51
N ARG A 48 -14.82 -7.97 -7.90
CA ARG A 48 -14.19 -9.17 -7.31
C ARG A 48 -13.48 -10.00 -8.38
N ARG A 49 -14.11 -10.15 -9.56
CA ARG A 49 -13.50 -10.82 -10.71
C ARG A 49 -12.25 -10.10 -11.18
N LEU A 50 -12.29 -8.77 -11.30
CA LEU A 50 -11.16 -7.96 -11.71
C LEU A 50 -9.98 -8.10 -10.73
N THR A 51 -10.25 -8.04 -9.43
CA THR A 51 -9.24 -8.23 -8.39
C THR A 51 -8.60 -9.62 -8.46
N ARG A 52 -9.41 -10.67 -8.65
CA ARG A 52 -8.88 -12.03 -8.82
C ARG A 52 -8.02 -12.16 -10.09
N ASN A 53 -8.48 -11.57 -11.19
CA ASN A 53 -7.76 -11.61 -12.46
C ASN A 53 -6.38 -10.93 -12.35
N THR A 54 -6.20 -9.94 -11.47
CA THR A 54 -4.89 -9.35 -11.20
C THR A 54 -3.87 -10.42 -10.76
N HIS A 55 -4.27 -11.33 -9.86
CA HIS A 55 -3.40 -12.43 -9.44
C HIS A 55 -3.11 -13.40 -10.58
N ILE A 56 -4.13 -13.74 -11.36
CA ILE A 56 -4.02 -14.69 -12.49
C ILE A 56 -3.07 -14.12 -13.56
N ILE A 57 -3.18 -12.84 -13.90
CA ILE A 57 -2.28 -12.17 -14.85
C ILE A 57 -0.84 -12.21 -14.36
N LEU A 58 -0.60 -11.92 -13.07
CA LEU A 58 0.75 -11.99 -12.51
C LEU A 58 1.33 -13.41 -12.57
N GLN A 59 0.49 -14.42 -12.40
CA GLN A 59 0.92 -15.82 -12.42
C GLN A 59 1.09 -16.37 -13.84
N GLU A 60 0.09 -16.19 -14.70
CA GLU A 60 0.00 -16.88 -15.99
C GLU A 60 0.64 -16.08 -17.15
N GLU A 61 0.46 -14.76 -17.15
CA GLU A 61 0.95 -13.92 -18.24
C GLU A 61 2.32 -13.29 -17.92
N SER A 62 2.50 -12.80 -16.70
CA SER A 62 3.77 -12.20 -16.25
C SER A 62 4.80 -13.26 -15.79
N HIS A 63 4.37 -14.50 -15.59
CA HIS A 63 5.22 -15.64 -15.23
C HIS A 63 6.10 -15.44 -13.98
N ILE A 64 5.71 -14.53 -13.08
CA ILE A 64 6.51 -14.20 -11.88
C ILE A 64 6.78 -15.43 -11.01
N GLY A 65 5.82 -16.34 -10.90
CA GLY A 65 5.98 -17.58 -10.12
C GLY A 65 6.96 -18.62 -10.71
N LYS A 66 7.46 -18.40 -11.95
CA LYS A 66 8.42 -19.31 -12.59
C LYS A 66 9.88 -18.97 -12.25
N ILE A 67 10.12 -17.83 -11.62
CA ILE A 67 11.47 -17.36 -11.27
C ILE A 67 11.56 -17.36 -9.75
N GLN A 68 12.54 -18.05 -9.22
CA GLN A 68 12.87 -18.00 -7.80
C GLN A 68 13.70 -16.73 -7.56
N ASP A 69 13.33 -15.93 -6.56
CA ASP A 69 13.97 -14.66 -6.21
C ASP A 69 14.19 -13.73 -7.43
N PRO A 70 13.09 -13.19 -8.02
CA PRO A 70 13.19 -12.35 -9.23
C PRO A 70 13.98 -11.06 -9.01
N SER A 71 14.15 -10.63 -7.76
CA SER A 71 14.92 -9.43 -7.38
C SER A 71 16.38 -9.72 -7.04
N GLY A 72 16.76 -10.99 -6.93
CA GLY A 72 18.11 -11.43 -6.60
C GLY A 72 19.17 -10.90 -7.55
N GLY A 73 20.29 -10.42 -7.02
CA GLY A 73 21.37 -9.81 -7.79
C GLY A 73 21.11 -8.37 -8.24
N SER A 74 19.95 -7.79 -7.93
CA SER A 74 19.71 -6.36 -8.16
C SER A 74 20.43 -5.53 -7.09
N PHE A 75 21.55 -4.93 -7.46
CA PHE A 75 22.34 -4.09 -6.56
C PHE A 75 21.51 -3.03 -5.82
N TYR A 76 20.59 -2.37 -6.53
CA TYR A 76 19.73 -1.36 -5.94
C TYR A 76 18.76 -1.95 -4.91
N LEU A 77 18.08 -3.05 -5.26
CA LEU A 77 17.08 -3.66 -4.37
C LEU A 77 17.73 -4.27 -3.13
N GLU A 78 18.86 -4.95 -3.29
CA GLU A 78 19.61 -5.51 -2.17
C GLU A 78 20.13 -4.41 -1.22
N LYS A 79 20.73 -3.34 -1.78
CA LYS A 79 21.20 -2.22 -0.99
C LYS A 79 20.07 -1.52 -0.24
N LEU A 80 18.95 -1.26 -0.89
CA LEU A 80 17.77 -0.64 -0.28
C LEU A 80 17.19 -1.51 0.84
N THR A 81 17.11 -2.82 0.61
CA THR A 81 16.63 -3.79 1.60
C THR A 81 17.50 -3.79 2.83
N GLU A 82 18.83 -3.82 2.64
CA GLU A 82 19.79 -3.77 3.74
C GLU A 82 19.68 -2.47 4.55
N ASP A 83 19.61 -1.32 3.87
CA ASP A 83 19.50 -0.02 4.54
C ASP A 83 18.20 0.09 5.35
N ILE A 84 17.08 -0.36 4.80
CA ILE A 84 15.79 -0.42 5.53
C ILE A 84 15.90 -1.37 6.73
N ALA A 85 16.47 -2.56 6.55
CA ALA A 85 16.62 -3.53 7.63
C ALA A 85 17.46 -2.99 8.78
N ARG A 86 18.55 -2.28 8.49
CA ARG A 86 19.41 -1.62 9.50
C ARG A 86 18.65 -0.55 10.29
N GLU A 87 17.89 0.30 9.59
CA GLU A 87 17.11 1.35 10.28
C GLU A 87 15.96 0.74 11.11
N VAL A 88 15.25 -0.27 10.60
CA VAL A 88 14.22 -1.00 11.36
C VAL A 88 14.82 -1.65 12.60
N TRP A 89 15.97 -2.30 12.48
CA TRP A 89 16.65 -2.93 13.61
C TRP A 89 17.06 -1.94 14.69
N LYS A 90 17.53 -0.75 14.28
CA LYS A 90 17.81 0.34 15.21
C LYS A 90 16.55 0.77 15.97
N ARG A 91 15.41 0.92 15.26
CA ARG A 91 14.13 1.28 15.90
C ARG A 91 13.62 0.20 16.86
N ILE A 92 13.80 -1.07 16.51
CA ILE A 92 13.43 -2.18 17.41
C ILE A 92 14.23 -2.08 18.72
N LYS A 93 15.54 -1.85 18.65
CA LYS A 93 16.37 -1.69 19.86
C LYS A 93 15.90 -0.49 20.71
N GLU A 94 15.65 0.66 20.11
CA GLU A 94 15.11 1.84 20.80
C GLU A 94 13.77 1.53 21.52
N ILE A 95 12.89 0.73 20.91
CA ILE A 95 11.62 0.30 21.50
C ILE A 95 11.86 -0.62 22.71
N GLU A 96 12.76 -1.59 22.59
CA GLU A 96 13.07 -2.53 23.66
C GLU A 96 13.75 -1.83 24.86
N GLU A 97 14.66 -0.90 24.62
CA GLU A 97 15.28 -0.06 25.65
C GLU A 97 14.24 0.78 26.44
N ASN A 98 13.13 1.14 25.79
CA ASN A 98 11.99 1.83 26.40
C ASN A 98 10.92 0.88 26.97
N LYS A 99 11.28 -0.34 27.35
CA LYS A 99 10.41 -1.36 27.97
C LYS A 99 9.33 -1.90 27.02
N GLY A 100 9.64 -1.93 25.72
CA GLY A 100 8.81 -2.55 24.71
C GLY A 100 7.66 -1.71 24.18
N ILE A 101 6.96 -2.25 23.18
CA ILE A 101 5.91 -1.55 22.43
C ILE A 101 4.70 -1.17 23.30
N THR A 102 4.36 -1.97 24.32
CA THR A 102 3.21 -1.71 25.19
C THR A 102 3.39 -0.40 25.95
N ASN A 103 4.58 -0.17 26.48
CA ASN A 103 4.93 1.08 27.16
C ASN A 103 4.95 2.26 26.19
N LEU A 104 5.48 2.04 24.99
CA LEU A 104 5.58 3.07 23.97
C LEU A 104 4.21 3.57 23.51
N ILE A 105 3.24 2.68 23.33
CA ILE A 105 1.85 3.04 22.97
C ILE A 105 1.17 3.86 24.07
N GLN A 106 1.50 3.64 25.34
CA GLN A 106 0.98 4.42 26.46
C GLN A 106 1.67 5.79 26.60
N ASN A 107 2.78 5.99 25.90
CA ASN A 107 3.57 7.21 25.97
C ASN A 107 2.93 8.32 25.11
N LYS A 108 2.45 9.38 25.75
CA LYS A 108 1.84 10.53 25.05
C LYS A 108 2.79 11.18 24.04
N ASN A 109 4.08 11.22 24.30
CA ASN A 109 5.05 11.82 23.36
C ASN A 109 5.16 11.01 22.06
N PHE A 110 5.08 9.68 22.17
CA PHE A 110 5.06 8.82 20.99
C PHE A 110 3.79 9.02 20.17
N LEU A 111 2.63 9.06 20.81
CA LEU A 111 1.35 9.31 20.13
C LEU A 111 1.34 10.69 19.46
N ASN A 112 1.81 11.73 20.14
CA ASN A 112 1.95 13.07 19.57
C ASN A 112 2.89 13.10 18.37
N HIS A 113 3.97 12.32 18.39
CA HIS A 113 4.89 12.20 17.25
C HIS A 113 4.20 11.54 16.04
N LEU A 114 3.43 10.47 16.25
CA LEU A 114 2.65 9.83 15.19
C LEU A 114 1.63 10.80 14.59
N GLU A 115 0.93 11.53 15.44
CA GLU A 115 -0.08 12.50 15.01
C GLU A 115 0.56 13.65 14.20
N LYS A 116 1.69 14.17 14.66
CA LYS A 116 2.48 15.17 13.94
C LYS A 116 2.92 14.67 12.55
N ASN A 117 3.41 13.43 12.47
CA ASN A 117 3.81 12.83 11.19
C ASN A 117 2.62 12.68 10.25
N ARG A 118 1.48 12.23 10.77
CA ARG A 118 0.23 12.13 10.00
C ARG A 118 -0.21 13.49 9.46
N ASN A 119 -0.21 14.52 10.30
CA ASN A 119 -0.62 15.86 9.91
C ASN A 119 0.34 16.45 8.86
N ASN A 120 1.65 16.27 9.02
CA ASN A 120 2.64 16.67 8.02
C ASN A 120 2.39 16.01 6.65
N GLU A 121 2.02 14.71 6.62
CA GLU A 121 1.68 14.04 5.36
C GLU A 121 0.41 14.59 4.73
N ILE A 122 -0.63 14.86 5.52
CA ILE A 122 -1.87 15.47 5.04
C ILE A 122 -1.56 16.86 4.45
N ASP A 123 -0.76 17.67 5.13
CA ASP A 123 -0.38 19.00 4.68
C ASP A 123 0.43 18.96 3.36
N LYS A 124 1.34 18.01 3.21
CA LYS A 124 2.09 17.81 1.95
C LYS A 124 1.16 17.44 0.79
N ILE A 125 0.18 16.58 1.05
CA ILE A 125 -0.83 16.19 0.06
C ILE A 125 -1.69 17.40 -0.32
N SER A 126 -2.17 18.18 0.66
CA SER A 126 -3.01 19.35 0.43
C SER A 126 -2.28 20.45 -0.35
N ARG A 127 -0.98 20.62 -0.10
CA ARG A 127 -0.14 21.58 -0.85
C ARG A 127 0.35 21.06 -2.21
N GLY A 128 0.02 19.80 -2.58
CA GLY A 128 0.43 19.20 -3.84
C GLY A 128 1.91 18.77 -3.88
N GLU A 129 2.64 18.87 -2.78
CA GLU A 129 4.03 18.40 -2.67
C GLU A 129 4.08 16.87 -2.82
N THR A 130 3.14 16.16 -2.21
CA THR A 130 2.92 14.74 -2.42
C THR A 130 1.79 14.52 -3.41
N LYS A 131 2.13 14.07 -4.61
CA LYS A 131 1.15 13.82 -5.68
C LYS A 131 0.37 12.53 -5.43
N ARG A 132 -0.95 12.60 -5.57
CA ARG A 132 -1.88 11.47 -5.52
C ARG A 132 -2.74 11.50 -6.78
N ILE A 133 -2.40 10.65 -7.73
CA ILE A 133 -3.05 10.60 -9.06
C ILE A 133 -4.54 10.31 -8.91
N GLY A 134 -5.37 11.12 -9.58
CA GLY A 134 -6.83 11.03 -9.48
C GLY A 134 -7.41 11.63 -8.20
N VAL A 135 -6.57 12.20 -7.30
CA VAL A 135 -7.01 12.81 -6.04
C VAL A 135 -6.66 14.30 -6.02
N ASN A 136 -5.37 14.65 -6.02
CA ASN A 136 -4.91 16.04 -6.06
C ASN A 136 -4.17 16.39 -7.36
N THR A 137 -3.95 15.40 -8.23
CA THR A 137 -3.25 15.59 -9.52
C THR A 137 -3.87 14.65 -10.55
N TYR A 138 -4.04 15.10 -11.79
CA TYR A 138 -4.65 14.33 -12.89
C TYR A 138 -6.01 13.74 -12.51
N GLN A 139 -6.89 14.56 -11.99
CA GLN A 139 -8.26 14.15 -11.68
C GLN A 139 -9.02 13.84 -12.97
N ASP A 140 -9.88 12.83 -12.91
CA ASP A 140 -10.80 12.49 -13.99
C ASP A 140 -11.94 13.54 -14.00
N PRO A 141 -12.15 14.28 -15.10
CA PRO A 141 -13.23 15.28 -15.18
C PRO A 141 -14.62 14.63 -15.28
N ASP A 142 -14.70 13.35 -15.67
CA ASP A 142 -15.96 12.62 -15.80
C ASP A 142 -15.81 11.19 -15.20
N PRO A 143 -15.70 11.09 -13.86
CA PRO A 143 -15.43 9.82 -13.20
C PRO A 143 -16.63 8.88 -13.30
N ARG A 144 -16.41 7.69 -13.86
CA ARG A 144 -17.43 6.63 -13.88
C ARG A 144 -17.75 6.16 -12.46
N GLU A 145 -19.00 6.34 -12.07
CA GLU A 145 -19.49 5.87 -10.77
C GLU A 145 -19.51 4.33 -10.70
N ILE A 146 -19.10 3.79 -9.55
CA ILE A 146 -19.24 2.37 -9.24
C ILE A 146 -20.29 2.23 -8.14
N LYS A 147 -21.45 1.68 -8.48
CA LYS A 147 -22.50 1.39 -7.50
C LYS A 147 -22.05 0.27 -6.57
N VAL A 148 -22.02 0.55 -5.28
CA VAL A 148 -21.64 -0.40 -4.22
C VAL A 148 -22.71 -0.44 -3.15
N LYS A 149 -22.83 -1.56 -2.44
CA LYS A 149 -23.59 -1.62 -1.18
C LYS A 149 -22.68 -1.12 -0.07
N PRO A 150 -23.17 -0.27 0.84
CA PRO A 150 -22.41 0.12 2.02
C PRO A 150 -21.92 -1.09 2.83
N TYR A 151 -20.85 -0.94 3.58
CA TYR A 151 -20.52 -1.91 4.62
C TYR A 151 -21.54 -1.74 5.76
N GLU A 152 -22.05 -2.84 6.26
CA GLU A 152 -22.87 -2.91 7.47
C GLU A 152 -22.03 -2.60 8.73
#